data_fee23c1449e939d568531cb2b5967efc
#
_entry.id   fee23c1449e939d568531cb2b5967efc
#
_cell.length_a   1.000
_cell.length_b   1.000
_cell.length_c   1.000
_cell.angle_alpha   90.00
_cell.angle_beta   90.00
_cell.angle_gamma   90.00
#
_symmetry.space_group_name_H-M   'P 1'
#
loop_
_entity.id
_entity.type
_entity.pdbx_description
1 polymer ?
#
loop_
_entity_poly.entity_id
_entity_poly.type
_entity_poly.pdbx_seq_one_letter_code
_entity_poly.pdbx_strand_id
1 'polypeptide(L)'
;MAKGKIMVVDDEADVRDVIKLQLEQIGLNVLEAVDGQNAIDLLKSGDNMVNCGVILCDIRMPKVNGVECIDFIRKEAPGIPIVVITGYPDTELASDLLKKGVKDYLVKPVEKEKLLAVVNGHISAGKEINF
;
A
#
# COMPACT_ATOMS: atom_id res chain seq x y z
N MET A 1 -2.65 17.95 -12.35
CA MET A 1 -3.52 16.91 -12.16
C MET A 1 -2.90 15.72 -11.56
N ALA A 2 -3.39 15.34 -10.49
CA ALA A 2 -2.82 14.24 -9.80
C ALA A 2 -3.25 12.96 -10.39
N LYS A 3 -2.35 12.06 -10.40
CA LYS A 3 -2.70 10.76 -10.76
C LYS A 3 -2.35 9.90 -9.67
N GLY A 4 -3.14 9.71 -8.79
CA GLY A 4 -2.87 8.79 -7.74
C GLY A 4 -2.77 7.38 -8.31
N LYS A 5 -1.60 6.81 -8.26
CA LYS A 5 -1.44 5.38 -8.41
C LYS A 5 -1.33 4.81 -7.03
N ILE A 6 -2.08 3.75 -6.77
CA ILE A 6 -2.03 3.05 -5.49
C ILE A 6 -1.49 1.67 -5.77
N MET A 7 -0.49 1.24 -5.02
CA MET A 7 -0.01 -0.13 -5.15
C MET A 7 -0.66 -0.99 -4.09
N VAL A 8 -1.21 -2.12 -4.51
CA VAL A 8 -1.78 -3.11 -3.59
C VAL A 8 -0.91 -4.35 -3.66
N VAL A 9 -0.32 -4.72 -2.54
CA VAL A 9 0.58 -5.87 -2.43
C VAL A 9 -0.09 -6.92 -1.57
N ASP A 10 -0.55 -8.00 -2.19
CA ASP A 10 -1.25 -9.07 -1.50
C ASP A 10 -1.18 -10.32 -2.38
N ASP A 11 -0.91 -11.48 -1.79
CA ASP A 11 -0.83 -12.72 -2.56
C ASP A 11 -2.22 -13.32 -2.87
N GLU A 12 -3.27 -12.78 -2.29
CA GLU A 12 -4.64 -13.25 -2.53
C GLU A 12 -5.31 -12.40 -3.61
N ALA A 13 -5.56 -13.01 -4.76
CA ALA A 13 -6.15 -12.32 -5.89
C ALA A 13 -7.53 -11.73 -5.55
N ASP A 14 -8.34 -12.45 -4.80
CA ASP A 14 -9.67 -11.98 -4.44
C ASP A 14 -9.61 -10.69 -3.61
N VAL A 15 -8.65 -10.60 -2.71
CA VAL A 15 -8.45 -9.39 -1.90
C VAL A 15 -8.03 -8.23 -2.78
N ARG A 16 -7.06 -8.47 -3.68
CA ARG A 16 -6.62 -7.42 -4.61
C ARG A 16 -7.77 -6.92 -5.48
N ASP A 17 -8.59 -7.86 -6.00
CA ASP A 17 -9.71 -7.50 -6.88
C ASP A 17 -10.70 -6.60 -6.17
N VAL A 18 -11.06 -6.90 -4.93
CA VAL A 18 -12.00 -6.09 -4.17
C VAL A 18 -11.44 -4.69 -3.92
N ILE A 19 -10.20 -4.63 -3.47
CA ILE A 19 -9.58 -3.33 -3.18
C ILE A 19 -9.43 -2.51 -4.46
N LYS A 20 -8.98 -3.14 -5.53
CA LYS A 20 -8.82 -2.47 -6.81
C LYS A 20 -10.14 -1.88 -7.30
N LEU A 21 -11.21 -2.66 -7.22
CA LEU A 21 -12.52 -2.19 -7.66
C LEU A 21 -12.96 -0.96 -6.87
N GLN A 22 -12.79 -1.01 -5.56
CA GLN A 22 -13.18 0.11 -4.70
C GLN A 22 -12.38 1.37 -5.00
N LEU A 23 -11.08 1.23 -5.25
CA LEU A 23 -10.23 2.39 -5.51
C LEU A 23 -10.46 2.94 -6.92
N GLU A 24 -10.70 2.08 -7.89
CA GLU A 24 -10.99 2.54 -9.25
C GLU A 24 -12.30 3.30 -9.33
N GLN A 25 -13.25 2.99 -8.46
CA GLN A 25 -14.52 3.71 -8.42
C GLN A 25 -14.35 5.19 -8.06
N ILE A 26 -13.28 5.53 -7.37
CA ILE A 26 -13.00 6.93 -7.03
C ILE A 26 -11.92 7.54 -7.92
N GLY A 27 -11.61 6.89 -9.04
CA GLY A 27 -10.75 7.47 -10.05
C GLY A 27 -9.25 7.20 -9.87
N LEU A 28 -8.88 6.28 -9.00
CA LEU A 28 -7.47 5.95 -8.79
C LEU A 28 -7.05 4.78 -9.64
N ASN A 29 -5.81 4.80 -10.09
CA ASN A 29 -5.21 3.68 -10.82
C ASN A 29 -4.50 2.76 -9.84
N VAL A 30 -4.67 1.46 -10.02
CA VAL A 30 -4.14 0.47 -9.09
C VAL A 30 -3.06 -0.37 -9.76
N LEU A 31 -1.92 -0.45 -9.11
CA LEU A 31 -0.85 -1.38 -9.46
C LEU A 31 -0.98 -2.58 -8.54
N GLU A 32 -0.96 -3.78 -9.09
CA GLU A 32 -1.11 -4.99 -8.30
C GLU A 32 0.20 -5.74 -8.22
N ALA A 33 0.59 -6.10 -7.01
CA ALA A 33 1.76 -6.92 -6.76
C ALA A 33 1.33 -8.15 -5.98
N VAL A 34 1.87 -9.30 -6.33
CA VAL A 34 1.49 -10.57 -5.70
C VAL A 34 2.35 -10.93 -4.51
N ASP A 35 3.52 -10.32 -4.40
CA ASP A 35 4.42 -10.50 -3.26
C ASP A 35 5.37 -9.32 -3.19
N GLY A 36 6.25 -9.33 -2.19
CA GLY A 36 7.18 -8.23 -1.98
C GLY A 36 8.17 -8.04 -3.12
N GLN A 37 8.65 -9.12 -3.72
CA GLN A 37 9.59 -9.00 -4.82
C GLN A 37 8.92 -8.36 -6.04
N ASN A 38 7.70 -8.78 -6.35
CA ASN A 38 6.92 -8.21 -7.43
C ASN A 38 6.69 -6.70 -7.18
N ALA A 39 6.39 -6.33 -5.93
CA ALA A 39 6.19 -4.93 -5.57
C ALA A 39 7.47 -4.11 -5.82
N ILE A 40 8.61 -4.64 -5.41
CA ILE A 40 9.88 -3.97 -5.61
C ILE A 40 10.17 -3.79 -7.10
N ASP A 41 9.95 -4.84 -7.88
CA ASP A 41 10.18 -4.79 -9.32
C ASP A 41 9.27 -3.77 -10.00
N LEU A 42 8.00 -3.72 -9.59
CA LEU A 42 7.07 -2.74 -10.14
C LEU A 42 7.46 -1.31 -9.79
N LEU A 43 7.92 -1.07 -8.57
CA LEU A 43 8.33 0.27 -8.16
C LEU A 43 9.54 0.74 -8.96
N LYS A 44 10.42 -0.17 -9.34
CA LYS A 44 11.60 0.17 -10.13
C LYS A 44 11.27 0.38 -11.61
N SER A 45 10.06 0.03 -12.04
CA SER A 45 9.68 0.08 -13.43
C SER A 45 9.09 1.44 -13.80
N GLY A 46 9.58 2.03 -14.89
CA GLY A 46 9.03 3.28 -15.41
C GLY A 46 9.04 4.40 -14.37
N ASP A 47 7.92 5.08 -14.27
CA ASP A 47 7.76 6.21 -13.33
C ASP A 47 6.93 5.84 -12.11
N ASN A 48 6.76 4.54 -11.82
CA ASN A 48 5.89 4.11 -10.75
C ASN A 48 6.32 4.66 -9.38
N MET A 49 7.62 4.72 -9.12
CA MET A 49 8.10 5.21 -7.83
C MET A 49 7.73 6.68 -7.61
N VAL A 50 7.69 7.47 -8.68
CA VAL A 50 7.33 8.88 -8.61
C VAL A 50 5.82 9.06 -8.50
N ASN A 51 5.05 8.23 -9.19
CA ASN A 51 3.61 8.40 -9.29
C ASN A 51 2.79 7.63 -8.27
N CYS A 52 3.43 6.75 -7.50
CA CYS A 52 2.73 5.97 -6.48
C CYS A 52 2.47 6.86 -5.27
N GLY A 53 1.20 7.02 -4.91
CA GLY A 53 0.80 7.88 -3.81
C GLY A 53 0.67 7.17 -2.47
N VAL A 54 0.33 5.88 -2.49
CA VAL A 54 0.17 5.06 -1.28
C VAL A 54 0.45 3.62 -1.65
N ILE A 55 1.03 2.88 -0.74
CA ILE A 55 1.21 1.43 -0.89
C ILE A 55 0.43 0.75 0.22
N LEU A 56 -0.51 -0.12 -0.20
CA LEU A 56 -1.27 -0.97 0.71
C LEU A 56 -0.59 -2.33 0.68
N CYS A 57 -0.05 -2.76 1.80
CA CYS A 57 0.81 -3.94 1.83
C CYS A 57 0.37 -4.96 2.86
N ASP A 58 0.13 -6.20 2.40
CA ASP A 58 -0.05 -7.34 3.29
C ASP A 58 1.35 -7.80 3.70
N ILE A 59 1.54 -8.03 4.99
CA ILE A 59 2.85 -8.44 5.51
C ILE A 59 3.03 -9.95 5.58
N ARG A 60 1.96 -10.70 5.35
CA ARG A 60 2.01 -12.17 5.42
C ARG A 60 2.03 -12.75 4.01
N MET A 61 3.18 -12.74 3.39
CA MET A 61 3.35 -13.19 2.00
C MET A 61 4.57 -14.10 1.88
N PRO A 62 4.57 -15.00 0.87
CA PRO A 62 5.76 -15.80 0.57
C PRO A 62 6.83 -14.95 -0.08
N LYS A 63 7.99 -15.53 -0.34
CA LYS A 63 9.14 -14.87 -0.95
C LYS A 63 9.54 -13.66 -0.12
N VAL A 64 9.71 -12.49 -0.76
CA VAL A 64 10.01 -11.27 -0.01
C VAL A 64 8.75 -10.89 0.75
N ASN A 65 8.76 -11.07 2.05
CA ASN A 65 7.59 -10.80 2.88
C ASN A 65 7.35 -9.29 2.99
N GLY A 66 6.19 -8.93 3.56
CA GLY A 66 5.81 -7.53 3.63
C GLY A 66 6.75 -6.67 4.44
N VAL A 67 7.37 -7.23 5.48
CA VAL A 67 8.31 -6.45 6.30
C VAL A 67 9.55 -6.10 5.50
N GLU A 68 10.08 -7.05 4.72
CA GLU A 68 11.22 -6.77 3.85
C GLU A 68 10.87 -5.77 2.76
N CYS A 69 9.66 -5.86 2.22
CA CYS A 69 9.15 -4.92 1.24
C CYS A 69 9.09 -3.51 1.83
N ILE A 70 8.57 -3.39 3.05
CA ILE A 70 8.49 -2.11 3.75
C ILE A 70 9.88 -1.52 3.95
N ASP A 71 10.84 -2.33 4.37
CA ASP A 71 12.22 -1.86 4.56
C ASP A 71 12.81 -1.34 3.26
N PHE A 72 12.57 -2.05 2.15
CA PHE A 72 13.02 -1.58 0.83
C PHE A 72 12.41 -0.22 0.48
N ILE A 73 11.09 -0.11 0.63
CA ILE A 73 10.37 1.12 0.27
C ILE A 73 10.84 2.28 1.12
N ARG A 74 11.02 2.06 2.43
CA ARG A 74 11.50 3.11 3.32
C ARG A 74 12.87 3.60 2.94
N LYS A 75 13.71 2.72 2.41
CA LYS A 75 15.06 3.07 2.00
C LYS A 75 15.08 3.75 0.65
N GLU A 76 14.35 3.21 -0.34
CA GLU A 76 14.43 3.68 -1.72
C GLU A 76 13.39 4.75 -2.07
N ALA A 77 12.27 4.76 -1.38
CA ALA A 77 11.18 5.68 -1.67
C ALA A 77 10.54 6.16 -0.37
N PRO A 78 11.30 6.86 0.49
CA PRO A 78 10.80 7.21 1.84
C PRO A 78 9.62 8.17 1.82
N GLY A 79 9.35 8.82 0.70
CA GLY A 79 8.20 9.72 0.59
C GLY A 79 6.88 9.04 0.32
N ILE A 80 6.85 7.74 0.05
CA ILE A 80 5.61 7.05 -0.26
C ILE A 80 5.01 6.51 1.04
N PRO A 81 3.78 6.93 1.41
CA PRO A 81 3.11 6.40 2.60
C PRO A 81 2.80 4.92 2.43
N ILE A 82 3.04 4.16 3.48
CA ILE A 82 2.76 2.72 3.50
C ILE A 82 1.66 2.46 4.52
N VAL A 83 0.63 1.74 4.10
CA VAL A 83 -0.45 1.28 4.98
C VAL A 83 -0.42 -0.25 4.97
N VAL A 84 -0.33 -0.83 6.14
CA VAL A 84 -0.33 -2.29 6.28
C VAL A 84 -1.75 -2.80 6.39
N ILE A 85 -2.06 -3.86 5.64
CA ILE A 85 -3.34 -4.55 5.74
C ILE A 85 -3.04 -6.02 6.03
N THR A 86 -3.62 -6.56 7.09
CA THR A 86 -3.35 -7.95 7.45
C THR A 86 -4.58 -8.64 8.01
N GLY A 87 -4.71 -9.93 7.72
CA GLY A 87 -5.72 -10.79 8.32
C GLY A 87 -5.28 -11.40 9.65
N TYR A 88 -4.02 -11.15 10.04
CA TYR A 88 -3.43 -11.76 11.24
C TYR A 88 -2.86 -10.66 12.12
N PRO A 89 -3.72 -9.98 12.89
CA PRO A 89 -3.26 -8.86 13.70
C PRO A 89 -2.26 -9.30 14.77
N ASP A 90 -1.22 -8.48 14.92
CA ASP A 90 -0.17 -8.71 15.89
C ASP A 90 0.20 -7.33 16.45
N THR A 91 -0.16 -7.10 17.69
CA THR A 91 -0.01 -5.78 18.32
C THR A 91 1.45 -5.35 18.40
N GLU A 92 2.33 -6.28 18.72
CA GLU A 92 3.75 -5.98 18.85
C GLU A 92 4.35 -5.62 17.50
N LEU A 93 4.03 -6.40 16.48
CA LEU A 93 4.50 -6.12 15.13
C LEU A 93 3.93 -4.80 14.61
N ALA A 94 2.65 -4.53 14.87
CA ALA A 94 2.03 -3.27 14.48
C ALA A 94 2.78 -2.08 15.09
N SER A 95 3.11 -2.16 16.37
CA SER A 95 3.85 -1.12 17.04
C SER A 95 5.23 -0.91 16.41
N ASP A 96 5.93 -2.00 16.11
CA ASP A 96 7.25 -1.92 15.49
C ASP A 96 7.18 -1.30 14.10
N LEU A 97 6.17 -1.66 13.30
CA LEU A 97 6.01 -1.12 11.97
C LEU A 97 5.67 0.37 11.99
N LEU A 98 4.84 0.79 12.93
CA LEU A 98 4.53 2.21 13.07
C LEU A 98 5.78 3.00 13.45
N LYS A 99 6.65 2.44 14.27
CA LYS A 99 7.93 3.06 14.61
C LYS A 99 8.85 3.16 13.39
N LYS A 100 8.72 2.22 12.46
CA LYS A 100 9.50 2.25 11.21
C LYS A 100 8.93 3.22 10.18
N GLY A 101 7.81 3.86 10.48
CA GLY A 101 7.24 4.88 9.60
C GLY A 101 6.06 4.44 8.77
N VAL A 102 5.51 3.25 9.02
CA VAL A 102 4.23 2.83 8.43
C VAL A 102 3.15 3.78 8.95
N LYS A 103 2.29 4.25 8.05
CA LYS A 103 1.34 5.31 8.40
C LYS A 103 0.07 4.80 9.04
N ASP A 104 -0.31 3.56 8.73
CA ASP A 104 -1.53 3.01 9.29
C ASP A 104 -1.48 1.49 9.23
N TYR A 105 -2.36 0.86 10.00
CA TYR A 105 -2.37 -0.60 10.14
C TYR A 105 -3.83 -1.03 10.18
N LEU A 106 -4.29 -1.71 9.14
CA LEU A 106 -5.67 -2.13 8.99
C LEU A 106 -5.78 -3.64 9.08
N VAL A 107 -6.87 -4.12 9.67
CA VAL A 107 -7.12 -5.56 9.84
C VAL A 107 -8.21 -5.98 8.88
N LYS A 108 -7.97 -7.06 8.14
CA LYS A 108 -8.97 -7.63 7.22
C LYS A 108 -10.12 -8.27 8.00
N PRO A 109 -11.33 -8.25 7.48
CA PRO A 109 -11.76 -7.54 6.27
C PRO A 109 -11.90 -6.04 6.52
N VAL A 110 -11.43 -5.24 5.57
CA VAL A 110 -11.45 -3.78 5.70
C VAL A 110 -12.74 -3.24 5.08
N GLU A 111 -13.48 -2.44 5.82
CA GLU A 111 -14.67 -1.82 5.29
C GLU A 111 -14.30 -0.77 4.26
N LYS A 112 -15.15 -0.65 3.22
CA LYS A 112 -14.90 0.26 2.11
C LYS A 112 -14.66 1.69 2.58
N GLU A 113 -15.54 2.19 3.46
CA GLU A 113 -15.43 3.56 3.94
C GLU A 113 -14.12 3.81 4.66
N LYS A 114 -13.69 2.86 5.46
CA LYS A 114 -12.43 2.99 6.19
C LYS A 114 -11.25 2.96 5.23
N LEU A 115 -11.26 2.05 4.26
CA LEU A 115 -10.21 1.96 3.27
C LEU A 115 -10.07 3.26 2.50
N LEU A 116 -11.20 3.79 2.00
CA LEU A 116 -11.18 5.01 1.22
C LEU A 116 -10.74 6.22 2.04
N ALA A 117 -11.17 6.30 3.29
CA ALA A 117 -10.77 7.39 4.17
C ALA A 117 -9.26 7.38 4.43
N VAL A 118 -8.71 6.20 4.69
CA VAL A 118 -7.28 6.06 4.96
C VAL A 118 -6.47 6.40 3.70
N VAL A 119 -6.86 5.86 2.56
CA VAL A 119 -6.16 6.11 1.30
C VAL A 119 -6.19 7.59 0.94
N ASN A 120 -7.37 8.22 1.00
CA ASN A 120 -7.50 9.64 0.68
C ASN A 120 -6.70 10.50 1.63
N GLY A 121 -6.70 10.18 2.91
CA GLY A 121 -5.94 10.93 3.89
C GLY A 121 -4.46 10.91 3.61
N HIS A 122 -3.92 9.74 3.28
CA HIS A 122 -2.48 9.61 3.07
C HIS A 122 -2.04 10.10 1.69
N ILE A 123 -2.87 9.96 0.68
CA ILE A 123 -2.57 10.54 -0.64
C ILE A 123 -2.45 12.04 -0.51
N SER A 124 -3.40 12.67 0.15
CA SER A 124 -3.42 14.13 0.30
C SER A 124 -2.23 14.63 1.11
N ALA A 125 -1.78 13.84 2.10
CA ALA A 125 -0.66 14.22 2.93
C ALA A 125 0.68 13.88 2.28
N GLY A 126 0.76 12.76 1.55
CA GLY A 126 2.01 12.26 1.00
C GLY A 126 2.35 12.79 -0.36
N LYS A 127 1.34 13.06 -1.19
CA LYS A 127 1.51 13.58 -2.53
C LYS A 127 0.58 14.73 -2.73
N GLU A 128 1.06 15.76 -3.38
CA GLU A 128 0.19 16.84 -3.71
C GLU A 128 -0.68 16.44 -4.88
N ILE A 129 -1.97 16.48 -4.69
CA ILE A 129 -2.94 16.11 -5.69
C ILE A 129 -3.75 17.34 -6.05
N ASN A 130 -3.66 17.75 -7.30
CA ASN A 130 -4.43 18.89 -7.78
C ASN A 130 -5.70 18.40 -8.44
N PHE A 131 -6.78 18.71 -7.85
CA PHE A 131 -8.07 18.34 -8.38
C PHE A 131 -8.69 19.48 -9.15
#